data_64bf3146c527ff4efbccda6bb8db888f
#
_entry.id   64bf3146c527ff4efbccda6bb8db888f
#
_cell.length_a   1.000
_cell.length_b   1.000
_cell.length_c   1.000
_cell.angle_alpha   90.00
_cell.angle_beta   90.00
_cell.angle_gamma   90.00
#
_symmetry.space_group_name_H-M   'P 1'
#
loop_
_entity.id
_entity.type
_entity.pdbx_description
1 polymer ?
#
loop_
_entity_poly.entity_id
_entity_poly.type
_entity_poly.pdbx_seq_one_letter_code
_entity_poly.pdbx_strand_id
1 'polypeptide(L)'
;MGASAVDDATISPAFRRLIEAVRADSLGAAAELALGQPTAESEAARYLGTDVVEALIAEGWLEVVDGAARDRCVSLAVALHVFNGLVSVLPVSQAVSADYVHLNSDSFWLLDLAWQLGGTGTWAAELGIGNGVVAAHLTARYTRVIGTDLAGPWMRCAQLTLAANEARGRVATPIVCDVAGGLRPGAFELVVSNTPWSPSAPLDDQGRVQTFMAGGPTGTELPSRFLTQAADLLAPGGVAIVLCFDPTFADGSRPLEPTLQQIQDQGHSVEVIESPVMPVDLITPRLQRRMPTLQRGAHVAVVIRRP
;
A
#
# COMPACT_ATOMS: atom_id res chain seq x y z
N MET A 1 -20.32 -3.59 12.50
CA MET A 1 -19.94 -2.39 11.70
C MET A 1 -21.18 -1.85 11.04
N GLY A 2 -21.64 -0.65 11.44
CA GLY A 2 -22.75 0.04 10.83
C GLY A 2 -22.38 0.43 9.39
N ALA A 3 -23.14 -0.05 8.43
CA ALA A 3 -22.83 0.01 7.00
C ALA A 3 -23.01 1.39 6.34
N SER A 4 -23.29 2.49 7.06
CA SER A 4 -23.82 3.70 6.42
C SER A 4 -22.82 4.81 6.09
N ALA A 5 -21.74 4.99 6.84
CA ALA A 5 -20.82 6.12 6.60
C ALA A 5 -19.67 5.77 5.65
N VAL A 6 -19.46 4.51 5.44
CA VAL A 6 -18.32 3.97 4.73
C VAL A 6 -18.66 3.66 3.26
N ASP A 7 -19.89 3.83 2.74
CA ASP A 7 -20.28 3.53 1.35
C ASP A 7 -20.03 4.66 0.35
N ASP A 8 -19.87 5.90 0.81
CA ASP A 8 -19.48 7.02 -0.05
C ASP A 8 -18.00 7.38 0.18
N ALA A 9 -17.18 7.32 -0.86
CA ALA A 9 -15.76 7.69 -0.82
C ALA A 9 -15.55 9.22 -0.61
N THR A 10 -16.65 9.94 -0.38
CA THR A 10 -16.64 11.39 -0.17
C THR A 10 -16.23 11.69 1.26
N ILE A 11 -15.13 12.40 1.44
CA ILE A 11 -14.70 12.89 2.75
C ILE A 11 -15.58 14.05 3.18
N SER A 12 -16.32 13.86 4.29
CA SER A 12 -17.15 14.91 4.89
C SER A 12 -16.32 16.10 5.40
N PRO A 13 -16.92 17.28 5.58
CA PRO A 13 -16.25 18.41 6.20
C PRO A 13 -15.69 18.09 7.60
N ALA A 14 -16.42 17.28 8.41
CA ALA A 14 -15.97 16.86 9.73
C ALA A 14 -14.74 15.94 9.67
N PHE A 15 -14.74 14.95 8.78
CA PHE A 15 -13.59 14.07 8.58
C PHE A 15 -12.39 14.84 8.00
N ARG A 16 -12.61 15.83 7.15
CA ARG A 16 -11.55 16.72 6.66
C ARG A 16 -10.89 17.51 7.79
N ARG A 17 -11.67 18.05 8.72
CA ARG A 17 -11.14 18.73 9.91
C ARG A 17 -10.32 17.80 10.80
N LEU A 18 -10.76 16.56 10.98
CA LEU A 18 -9.97 15.53 11.66
C LEU A 18 -8.61 15.30 10.98
N ILE A 19 -8.60 15.13 9.65
CA ILE A 19 -7.36 14.98 8.87
C ILE A 19 -6.42 16.18 9.08
N GLU A 20 -6.95 17.39 9.05
CA GLU A 20 -6.17 18.63 9.25
C GLU A 20 -5.58 18.70 10.66
N ALA A 21 -6.36 18.32 11.68
CA ALA A 21 -5.89 18.27 13.07
C ALA A 21 -4.76 17.23 13.25
N VAL A 22 -4.92 16.03 12.67
CA VAL A 22 -3.90 14.97 12.71
C VAL A 22 -2.62 15.38 11.96
N ARG A 23 -2.75 16.09 10.84
CA ARG A 23 -1.58 16.66 10.13
C ARG A 23 -0.83 17.71 10.94
N ALA A 24 -1.57 18.54 11.66
CA ALA A 24 -0.98 19.62 12.44
C ALA A 24 -0.28 19.12 13.71
N ASP A 25 -0.77 18.02 14.30
CA ASP A 25 -0.25 17.46 15.55
C ASP A 25 -0.17 15.93 15.50
N SER A 26 0.65 15.41 14.60
CA SER A 26 0.81 13.96 14.37
C SER A 26 1.54 13.21 15.51
N LEU A 27 2.10 13.92 16.48
CA LEU A 27 2.83 13.36 17.62
C LEU A 27 2.20 13.72 18.97
N GLY A 28 1.18 14.57 18.97
CA GLY A 28 0.50 15.02 20.17
C GLY A 28 -0.76 14.22 20.50
N ALA A 29 -1.68 14.85 21.18
CA ALA A 29 -2.87 14.20 21.70
C ALA A 29 -3.88 13.75 20.60
N ALA A 30 -3.81 14.34 19.40
CA ALA A 30 -4.56 13.81 18.25
C ALA A 30 -4.02 12.46 17.76
N ALA A 31 -2.78 12.10 18.13
CA ALA A 31 -2.14 10.86 17.67
C ALA A 31 -2.81 9.60 18.24
N GLU A 32 -3.23 9.61 19.50
CA GLU A 32 -3.92 8.46 20.12
C GLU A 32 -5.25 8.20 19.42
N LEU A 33 -6.05 9.28 19.22
CA LEU A 33 -7.30 9.19 18.47
C LEU A 33 -7.03 8.75 17.02
N ALA A 34 -6.01 9.29 16.37
CA ALA A 34 -5.63 8.93 15.00
C ALA A 34 -5.27 7.45 14.86
N LEU A 35 -4.69 6.84 15.89
CA LEU A 35 -4.37 5.41 15.91
C LEU A 35 -5.55 4.52 16.32
N GLY A 36 -6.76 5.10 16.49
CA GLY A 36 -7.95 4.38 16.89
C GLY A 36 -7.94 3.96 18.36
N GLN A 37 -7.13 4.61 19.20
CA GLN A 37 -7.15 4.37 20.65
C GLN A 37 -8.38 5.04 21.28
N PRO A 38 -9.04 4.40 22.27
CA PRO A 38 -10.10 5.03 23.02
C PRO A 38 -9.64 6.33 23.68
N THR A 39 -10.26 7.44 23.32
CA THR A 39 -9.94 8.80 23.81
C THR A 39 -11.19 9.37 24.51
N ALA A 40 -11.02 10.07 25.63
CA ALA A 40 -12.15 10.74 26.29
C ALA A 40 -12.84 11.71 25.31
N GLU A 41 -14.16 11.65 25.21
CA GLU A 41 -14.94 12.49 24.28
C GLU A 41 -14.68 13.99 24.52
N SER A 42 -14.58 14.38 25.80
CA SER A 42 -14.22 15.76 26.18
C SER A 42 -12.84 16.18 25.71
N GLU A 43 -11.90 15.24 25.63
CA GLU A 43 -10.58 15.45 25.11
C GLU A 43 -10.58 15.57 23.59
N ALA A 44 -11.25 14.65 22.89
CA ALA A 44 -11.46 14.74 21.45
C ALA A 44 -12.14 16.08 21.05
N ALA A 45 -13.15 16.51 21.81
CA ALA A 45 -13.86 17.77 21.60
C ALA A 45 -12.96 19.01 21.82
N ARG A 46 -12.00 18.92 22.71
CA ARG A 46 -11.03 20.02 22.94
C ARG A 46 -10.13 20.25 21.70
N TYR A 47 -9.80 19.20 20.94
CA TYR A 47 -8.96 19.29 19.74
C TYR A 47 -9.76 19.60 18.48
N LEU A 48 -10.90 18.97 18.31
CA LEU A 48 -11.67 19.00 17.07
C LEU A 48 -12.80 20.01 17.10
N GLY A 49 -13.30 20.35 18.29
CA GLY A 49 -14.57 21.02 18.50
C GLY A 49 -15.68 20.02 18.73
N THR A 50 -16.66 20.37 19.61
CA THR A 50 -17.79 19.49 19.97
C THR A 50 -18.64 19.17 18.76
N ASP A 51 -18.92 20.15 17.92
CA ASP A 51 -19.68 20.03 16.67
C ASP A 51 -19.07 19.01 15.69
N VAL A 52 -17.73 18.99 15.61
CA VAL A 52 -17.00 18.04 14.75
C VAL A 52 -17.06 16.63 15.32
N VAL A 53 -16.89 16.47 16.64
CA VAL A 53 -16.98 15.15 17.28
C VAL A 53 -18.40 14.57 17.13
N GLU A 54 -19.45 15.36 17.38
CA GLU A 54 -20.84 14.95 17.18
C GLU A 54 -21.12 14.55 15.72
N ALA A 55 -20.61 15.32 14.75
CA ALA A 55 -20.74 14.99 13.34
C ALA A 55 -20.02 13.69 12.98
N LEU A 56 -18.79 13.49 13.46
CA LEU A 56 -18.01 12.28 13.21
C LEU A 56 -18.67 11.02 13.83
N ILE A 57 -19.33 11.17 15.00
CA ILE A 57 -20.12 10.08 15.61
C ILE A 57 -21.36 9.80 14.75
N ALA A 58 -22.08 10.84 14.33
CA ALA A 58 -23.27 10.68 13.50
C ALA A 58 -22.97 10.07 12.12
N GLU A 59 -21.80 10.36 11.57
CA GLU A 59 -21.30 9.81 10.31
C GLU A 59 -20.68 8.40 10.48
N GLY A 60 -20.49 7.90 11.72
CA GLY A 60 -19.90 6.58 11.99
C GLY A 60 -18.38 6.52 11.86
N TRP A 61 -17.70 7.66 11.80
CA TRP A 61 -16.23 7.72 11.85
C TRP A 61 -15.69 7.56 13.27
N LEU A 62 -16.43 8.02 14.25
CA LEU A 62 -16.16 7.78 15.66
C LEU A 62 -17.21 6.84 16.25
N GLU A 63 -16.74 5.80 16.92
CA GLU A 63 -17.57 4.89 17.71
C GLU A 63 -17.47 5.27 19.18
N VAL A 64 -18.62 5.31 19.86
CA VAL A 64 -18.65 5.51 21.31
C VAL A 64 -18.32 4.18 21.98
N VAL A 65 -17.31 4.20 22.83
CA VAL A 65 -16.83 3.03 23.57
C VAL A 65 -16.81 3.30 25.07
N ASP A 66 -16.96 2.26 25.87
CA ASP A 66 -16.88 2.39 27.32
C ASP A 66 -15.43 2.63 27.78
N GLY A 67 -15.20 3.74 28.48
CA GLY A 67 -13.89 4.08 29.05
C GLY A 67 -13.65 3.39 30.40
N ALA A 68 -12.37 3.25 30.75
CA ALA A 68 -11.96 2.59 32.02
C ALA A 68 -12.41 3.34 33.30
N ALA A 69 -12.76 4.63 33.21
CA ALA A 69 -13.09 5.50 34.35
C ALA A 69 -14.55 5.99 34.38
N ARG A 70 -15.51 5.31 33.74
CA ARG A 70 -16.88 5.74 33.51
C ARG A 70 -17.05 6.97 32.61
N ASP A 71 -15.96 7.44 31.99
CA ASP A 71 -16.03 8.51 31.00
C ASP A 71 -16.47 7.93 29.65
N ARG A 72 -17.32 8.69 28.95
CA ARG A 72 -17.66 8.37 27.57
C ARG A 72 -16.41 8.59 26.72
N CYS A 73 -15.95 7.53 26.07
CA CYS A 73 -14.81 7.57 25.17
C CYS A 73 -15.28 7.41 23.71
N VAL A 74 -14.46 7.91 22.81
CA VAL A 74 -14.63 7.74 21.36
C VAL A 74 -13.39 7.08 20.77
N SER A 75 -13.58 6.28 19.74
CA SER A 75 -12.51 5.61 19.00
C SER A 75 -12.77 5.75 17.50
N LEU A 76 -11.74 6.00 16.70
CA LEU A 76 -11.88 6.03 15.24
C LEU A 76 -12.13 4.63 14.68
N ALA A 77 -13.04 4.55 13.72
CA ALA A 77 -13.30 3.33 12.95
C ALA A 77 -12.17 2.98 11.97
N VAL A 78 -11.25 3.92 11.73
CA VAL A 78 -10.05 3.79 10.90
C VAL A 78 -8.85 4.39 11.62
N ALA A 79 -7.63 3.96 11.28
CA ALA A 79 -6.42 4.61 11.74
C ALA A 79 -5.90 5.60 10.69
N LEU A 80 -5.37 6.73 11.13
CA LEU A 80 -4.78 7.76 10.29
C LEU A 80 -3.28 7.84 10.57
N HIS A 81 -2.47 7.59 9.57
CA HIS A 81 -1.01 7.73 9.66
C HIS A 81 -0.55 8.89 8.79
N VAL A 82 0.31 9.75 9.35
CA VAL A 82 0.90 10.87 8.63
C VAL A 82 2.34 10.54 8.24
N PHE A 83 2.63 10.60 6.94
CA PHE A 83 3.97 10.43 6.41
C PHE A 83 4.24 11.47 5.33
N ASN A 84 5.32 12.25 5.49
CA ASN A 84 5.66 13.35 4.56
C ASN A 84 4.49 14.31 4.27
N GLY A 85 3.65 14.59 5.28
CA GLY A 85 2.49 15.47 5.17
C GLY A 85 1.31 14.89 4.41
N LEU A 86 1.35 13.63 4.02
CA LEU A 86 0.20 12.88 3.49
C LEU A 86 -0.40 11.99 4.57
N VAL A 87 -1.71 11.82 4.52
CA VAL A 87 -2.46 10.97 5.44
C VAL A 87 -2.77 9.66 4.75
N SER A 88 -2.42 8.54 5.37
CA SER A 88 -2.84 7.21 4.98
C SER A 88 -3.97 6.75 5.88
N VAL A 89 -5.05 6.28 5.29
CA VAL A 89 -6.19 5.70 6.00
C VAL A 89 -6.02 4.19 6.05
N LEU A 90 -5.94 3.64 7.24
CA LEU A 90 -5.71 2.22 7.50
C LEU A 90 -6.79 1.68 8.45
N PRO A 91 -7.02 0.37 8.48
CA PRO A 91 -7.90 -0.22 9.49
C PRO A 91 -7.27 -0.11 10.89
N VAL A 92 -8.09 0.08 11.91
CA VAL A 92 -7.66 0.14 13.32
C VAL A 92 -7.12 -1.19 13.83
N SER A 93 -7.59 -2.30 13.28
CA SER A 93 -7.20 -3.62 13.75
C SER A 93 -5.70 -3.87 13.53
N GLN A 94 -4.95 -4.01 14.62
CA GLN A 94 -3.58 -4.51 14.61
C GLN A 94 -3.52 -6.04 14.44
N ALA A 95 -4.66 -6.71 14.44
CA ALA A 95 -4.72 -8.15 14.19
C ALA A 95 -4.30 -8.45 12.75
N VAL A 96 -3.47 -9.45 12.58
CA VAL A 96 -3.09 -10.00 11.28
C VAL A 96 -4.37 -10.49 10.59
N SER A 97 -4.82 -9.76 9.58
CA SER A 97 -6.07 -10.04 8.85
C SER A 97 -5.78 -10.29 7.37
N ALA A 98 -6.57 -11.18 6.76
CA ALA A 98 -6.54 -11.38 5.31
C ALA A 98 -7.12 -10.19 4.53
N ASP A 99 -7.81 -9.28 5.21
CA ASP A 99 -8.58 -8.19 4.60
C ASP A 99 -7.81 -6.86 4.52
N TYR A 100 -6.59 -6.77 5.10
CA TYR A 100 -5.90 -5.49 5.25
C TYR A 100 -4.45 -5.53 4.83
N VAL A 101 -4.06 -4.58 3.99
CA VAL A 101 -2.68 -4.34 3.58
C VAL A 101 -2.03 -3.36 4.56
N HIS A 102 -0.96 -3.81 5.21
CA HIS A 102 -0.21 -2.97 6.15
C HIS A 102 0.75 -2.03 5.42
N LEU A 103 1.04 -0.89 6.07
CA LEU A 103 2.13 -0.02 5.69
C LEU A 103 3.40 -0.47 6.42
N ASN A 104 4.45 -0.82 5.69
CA ASN A 104 5.69 -1.34 6.24
C ASN A 104 6.93 -0.78 5.53
N SER A 105 8.11 -1.22 5.93
CA SER A 105 9.39 -0.68 5.45
C SER A 105 9.60 -0.82 3.94
N ASP A 106 9.05 -1.84 3.30
CA ASP A 106 9.13 -2.03 1.86
C ASP A 106 8.32 -0.98 1.08
N SER A 107 7.16 -0.56 1.58
CA SER A 107 6.40 0.56 1.00
C SER A 107 7.22 1.87 1.01
N PHE A 108 7.95 2.13 2.09
CA PHE A 108 8.82 3.31 2.17
C PHE A 108 10.04 3.20 1.25
N TRP A 109 10.62 2.01 1.15
CA TRP A 109 11.71 1.77 0.21
C TRP A 109 11.27 1.93 -1.25
N LEU A 110 10.07 1.43 -1.60
CA LEU A 110 9.50 1.65 -2.93
C LEU A 110 9.33 3.14 -3.24
N LEU A 111 8.83 3.92 -2.26
CA LEU A 111 8.69 5.36 -2.39
C LEU A 111 10.04 6.06 -2.59
N ASP A 112 11.08 5.67 -1.86
CA ASP A 112 12.42 6.22 -1.98
C ASP A 112 13.00 5.94 -3.38
N LEU A 113 12.89 4.71 -3.87
CA LEU A 113 13.29 4.35 -5.22
C LEU A 113 12.50 5.11 -6.30
N ALA A 114 11.17 5.24 -6.13
CA ALA A 114 10.34 6.02 -7.04
C ALA A 114 10.75 7.51 -7.07
N TRP A 115 11.21 8.02 -5.93
CA TRP A 115 11.71 9.40 -5.82
C TRP A 115 13.06 9.60 -6.48
N GLN A 116 13.96 8.61 -6.37
CA GLN A 116 15.30 8.65 -6.95
C GLN A 116 15.29 8.41 -8.46
N LEU A 117 14.47 7.48 -8.94
CA LEU A 117 14.54 6.93 -10.29
C LEU A 117 13.40 7.37 -11.21
N GLY A 118 12.25 7.73 -10.65
CA GLY A 118 11.01 7.91 -11.41
C GLY A 118 10.85 9.27 -12.10
N GLY A 119 11.62 10.29 -11.74
CA GLY A 119 11.48 11.63 -12.34
C GLY A 119 10.15 12.33 -12.02
N THR A 120 9.60 13.05 -13.00
CA THR A 120 8.31 13.74 -12.98
C THR A 120 7.60 13.55 -14.32
N GLY A 121 6.27 13.55 -14.35
CA GLY A 121 5.56 13.32 -15.59
C GLY A 121 4.06 13.52 -15.52
N THR A 122 3.40 13.02 -16.53
CA THR A 122 1.92 13.09 -16.64
C THR A 122 1.28 11.85 -16.06
N TRP A 123 1.75 10.65 -16.39
CA TRP A 123 1.12 9.40 -16.02
C TRP A 123 2.02 8.50 -15.19
N ALA A 124 1.56 8.11 -14.02
CA ALA A 124 2.15 7.03 -13.23
C ALA A 124 1.10 5.97 -12.90
N ALA A 125 1.54 4.73 -12.72
CA ALA A 125 0.72 3.63 -12.24
C ALA A 125 1.31 2.97 -11.00
N GLU A 126 0.45 2.58 -10.05
CA GLU A 126 0.76 1.65 -8.98
C GLU A 126 -0.04 0.37 -9.21
N LEU A 127 0.65 -0.75 -9.42
CA LEU A 127 0.03 -2.07 -9.55
C LEU A 127 -0.01 -2.75 -8.18
N GLY A 128 -1.21 -3.11 -7.72
CA GLY A 128 -1.45 -3.54 -6.35
C GLY A 128 -1.46 -2.33 -5.40
N ILE A 129 -2.45 -1.45 -5.55
CA ILE A 129 -2.52 -0.17 -4.81
C ILE A 129 -2.64 -0.34 -3.29
N GLY A 130 -3.17 -1.48 -2.82
CA GLY A 130 -3.36 -1.75 -1.40
C GLY A 130 -4.10 -0.64 -0.66
N ASN A 131 -3.42 0.04 0.26
CA ASN A 131 -3.97 1.16 1.03
C ASN A 131 -3.84 2.54 0.33
N GLY A 132 -3.23 2.61 -0.85
CA GLY A 132 -3.12 3.84 -1.65
C GLY A 132 -2.03 4.82 -1.23
N VAL A 133 -1.17 4.49 -0.27
CA VAL A 133 -0.16 5.42 0.24
C VAL A 133 0.87 5.79 -0.83
N VAL A 134 1.33 4.82 -1.63
CA VAL A 134 2.32 5.06 -2.67
C VAL A 134 1.70 5.92 -3.79
N ALA A 135 0.52 5.56 -4.28
CA ALA A 135 -0.21 6.35 -5.28
C ALA A 135 -0.43 7.81 -4.81
N ALA A 136 -0.81 8.01 -3.55
CA ALA A 136 -0.98 9.35 -2.98
C ALA A 136 0.33 10.15 -3.03
N HIS A 137 1.48 9.54 -2.72
CA HIS A 137 2.79 10.20 -2.79
C HIS A 137 3.20 10.53 -4.24
N LEU A 138 2.91 9.64 -5.19
CA LEU A 138 3.21 9.86 -6.60
C LEU A 138 2.50 11.11 -7.17
N THR A 139 1.35 11.50 -6.62
CA THR A 139 0.67 12.75 -7.00
C THR A 139 1.51 14.00 -6.77
N ALA A 140 2.57 13.94 -5.97
CA ALA A 140 3.51 15.06 -5.82
C ALA A 140 4.34 15.32 -7.09
N ARG A 141 4.50 14.32 -7.96
CA ARG A 141 5.36 14.37 -9.14
C ARG A 141 4.62 14.12 -10.47
N TYR A 142 3.50 13.40 -10.42
CA TYR A 142 2.72 13.03 -11.60
C TYR A 142 1.34 13.68 -11.56
N THR A 143 0.87 14.15 -12.71
CA THR A 143 -0.43 14.84 -12.81
C THR A 143 -1.59 13.85 -12.66
N ARG A 144 -1.40 12.62 -13.12
CA ARG A 144 -2.39 11.55 -13.09
C ARG A 144 -1.75 10.27 -12.61
N VAL A 145 -2.30 9.69 -11.56
CA VAL A 145 -1.86 8.42 -11.00
C VAL A 145 -3.02 7.42 -11.08
N ILE A 146 -2.76 6.23 -11.59
CA ILE A 146 -3.73 5.13 -11.57
C ILE A 146 -3.20 4.07 -10.65
N GLY A 147 -4.03 3.65 -9.69
CA GLY A 147 -3.72 2.51 -8.85
C GLY A 147 -4.65 1.35 -9.14
N THR A 148 -4.11 0.17 -9.34
CA THR A 148 -4.91 -1.04 -9.63
C THR A 148 -4.84 -2.03 -8.49
N ASP A 149 -5.93 -2.75 -8.24
CA ASP A 149 -5.96 -3.87 -7.32
C ASP A 149 -7.15 -4.80 -7.61
N LEU A 150 -7.15 -5.99 -7.01
CA LEU A 150 -8.33 -6.84 -6.97
C LEU A 150 -9.40 -6.20 -6.07
N ALA A 151 -10.67 -6.59 -6.27
CA ALA A 151 -11.74 -6.14 -5.40
C ALA A 151 -11.54 -6.70 -3.98
N GLY A 152 -11.50 -5.79 -2.99
CA GLY A 152 -11.35 -6.16 -1.59
C GLY A 152 -11.54 -4.98 -0.64
N PRO A 153 -11.63 -5.23 0.68
CA PRO A 153 -11.83 -4.18 1.68
C PRO A 153 -10.75 -3.09 1.66
N TRP A 154 -9.51 -3.44 1.28
CA TRP A 154 -8.39 -2.49 1.19
C TRP A 154 -8.59 -1.42 0.13
N MET A 155 -9.33 -1.68 -0.95
CA MET A 155 -9.65 -0.67 -1.98
C MET A 155 -10.36 0.54 -1.39
N ARG A 156 -11.09 0.33 -0.32
CA ARG A 156 -11.74 1.41 0.39
C ARG A 156 -10.73 2.27 1.16
N CYS A 157 -9.75 1.67 1.85
CA CYS A 157 -8.66 2.41 2.47
C CYS A 157 -7.90 3.23 1.41
N ALA A 158 -7.67 2.66 0.22
CA ALA A 158 -7.09 3.36 -0.90
C ALA A 158 -7.94 4.58 -1.32
N GLN A 159 -9.22 4.42 -1.52
CA GLN A 159 -10.14 5.52 -1.88
C GLN A 159 -10.10 6.66 -0.85
N LEU A 160 -10.17 6.32 0.44
CA LEU A 160 -10.12 7.30 1.53
C LEU A 160 -8.75 7.98 1.63
N THR A 161 -7.65 7.22 1.49
CA THR A 161 -6.29 7.76 1.45
C THR A 161 -6.12 8.77 0.31
N LEU A 162 -6.59 8.43 -0.89
CA LEU A 162 -6.50 9.32 -2.04
C LEU A 162 -7.35 10.56 -1.84
N ALA A 163 -8.60 10.41 -1.43
CA ALA A 163 -9.51 11.52 -1.16
C ALA A 163 -9.00 12.45 -0.04
N ALA A 164 -8.37 11.89 1.01
CA ALA A 164 -7.73 12.66 2.08
C ALA A 164 -6.60 13.57 1.59
N ASN A 165 -6.03 13.28 0.43
CA ASN A 165 -4.87 13.97 -0.13
C ASN A 165 -5.18 14.77 -1.41
N GLU A 166 -6.42 14.78 -1.90
CA GLU A 166 -6.85 15.47 -3.14
C GLU A 166 -6.61 16.98 -3.19
N ALA A 167 -6.42 17.65 -2.04
CA ALA A 167 -6.20 19.11 -1.97
C ALA A 167 -4.98 19.62 -2.75
N ARG A 168 -4.22 18.74 -3.42
CA ARG A 168 -3.05 19.08 -4.25
C ARG A 168 -3.39 19.29 -5.73
N GLY A 169 -4.66 19.21 -6.14
CA GLY A 169 -5.10 19.47 -7.53
C GLY A 169 -4.61 18.47 -8.57
N ARG A 170 -4.16 17.28 -8.13
CA ARG A 170 -3.73 16.17 -8.97
C ARG A 170 -4.63 14.96 -8.72
N VAL A 171 -4.84 14.15 -9.74
CA VAL A 171 -5.83 13.07 -9.70
C VAL A 171 -5.14 11.75 -9.49
N ALA A 172 -5.55 11.02 -8.45
CA ALA A 172 -5.24 9.61 -8.29
C ALA A 172 -6.55 8.80 -8.33
N THR A 173 -6.59 7.76 -9.16
CA THR A 173 -7.81 6.98 -9.42
C THR A 173 -7.54 5.50 -9.12
N PRO A 174 -8.24 4.89 -8.15
CA PRO A 174 -8.19 3.47 -7.92
C PRO A 174 -9.08 2.73 -8.91
N ILE A 175 -8.58 1.65 -9.50
CA ILE A 175 -9.28 0.81 -10.48
C ILE A 175 -9.24 -0.64 -10.02
N VAL A 176 -10.39 -1.31 -9.99
CA VAL A 176 -10.48 -2.74 -9.71
C VAL A 176 -10.17 -3.52 -10.99
N CYS A 177 -9.01 -4.18 -11.02
CA CYS A 177 -8.65 -5.12 -12.09
C CYS A 177 -7.52 -6.07 -11.64
N ASP A 178 -7.31 -7.13 -12.42
CA ASP A 178 -6.22 -8.08 -12.19
C ASP A 178 -4.91 -7.50 -12.77
N VAL A 179 -3.98 -7.14 -11.88
CA VAL A 179 -2.69 -6.49 -12.13
C VAL A 179 -2.87 -5.21 -12.98
N ALA A 180 -2.64 -5.27 -14.28
CA ALA A 180 -2.73 -4.13 -15.20
C ALA A 180 -3.88 -4.28 -16.23
N GLY A 181 -4.81 -5.22 -15.99
CA GLY A 181 -5.92 -5.50 -16.90
C GLY A 181 -6.75 -4.25 -17.19
N GLY A 182 -6.79 -3.83 -18.46
CA GLY A 182 -7.50 -2.63 -18.88
C GLY A 182 -6.67 -1.33 -18.89
N LEU A 183 -5.42 -1.33 -18.41
CA LEU A 183 -4.53 -0.21 -18.60
C LEU A 183 -3.92 -0.21 -20.01
N ARG A 184 -3.71 0.98 -20.53
CA ARG A 184 -3.16 1.16 -21.88
C ARG A 184 -1.65 0.86 -21.90
N PRO A 185 -1.16 -0.11 -22.70
CA PRO A 185 0.25 -0.31 -22.92
C PRO A 185 0.98 0.94 -23.44
N GLY A 186 2.23 1.11 -23.03
CA GLY A 186 3.08 2.19 -23.53
C GLY A 186 2.70 3.60 -23.08
N ALA A 187 1.92 3.74 -21.98
CA ALA A 187 1.32 5.02 -21.61
C ALA A 187 1.93 5.68 -20.35
N PHE A 188 2.73 4.96 -19.57
CA PHE A 188 3.16 5.42 -18.26
C PHE A 188 4.65 5.74 -18.21
N GLU A 189 4.99 6.91 -17.69
CA GLU A 189 6.38 7.30 -17.45
C GLU A 189 6.96 6.62 -16.19
N LEU A 190 6.09 6.29 -15.22
CA LEU A 190 6.45 5.50 -14.05
C LEU A 190 5.43 4.42 -13.77
N VAL A 191 5.89 3.20 -13.51
CA VAL A 191 5.07 2.11 -12.97
C VAL A 191 5.75 1.60 -11.69
N VAL A 192 5.01 1.50 -10.60
CA VAL A 192 5.53 0.95 -9.34
C VAL A 192 4.65 -0.18 -8.84
N SER A 193 5.25 -1.10 -8.08
CA SER A 193 4.52 -2.17 -7.42
C SER A 193 5.27 -2.72 -6.21
N ASN A 194 4.56 -2.89 -5.10
CA ASN A 194 4.97 -3.76 -4.01
C ASN A 194 4.16 -5.05 -4.14
N THR A 195 4.71 -6.05 -4.83
CA THR A 195 3.94 -7.24 -5.20
C THR A 195 3.70 -8.17 -4.01
N PRO A 196 2.62 -8.97 -4.02
CA PRO A 196 2.55 -10.18 -3.21
C PRO A 196 3.69 -11.14 -3.60
N TRP A 197 4.65 -11.38 -2.70
CA TRP A 197 5.87 -12.13 -3.00
C TRP A 197 6.16 -13.30 -2.05
N SER A 198 5.32 -13.53 -1.04
CA SER A 198 5.56 -14.64 -0.11
C SER A 198 5.26 -15.99 -0.78
N PRO A 199 6.22 -16.93 -0.80
CA PRO A 199 6.00 -18.29 -1.32
C PRO A 199 5.07 -19.12 -0.41
N SER A 200 4.77 -18.60 0.75
CA SER A 200 3.80 -19.19 1.67
C SER A 200 2.97 -18.09 2.30
N ALA A 201 1.90 -17.72 1.62
CA ALA A 201 0.97 -16.77 2.22
C ALA A 201 0.62 -17.20 3.64
N PRO A 202 0.85 -16.35 4.65
CA PRO A 202 0.43 -16.67 6.00
C PRO A 202 -1.09 -16.76 6.07
N LEU A 203 -1.58 -17.53 7.04
CA LEU A 203 -2.99 -17.50 7.40
C LEU A 203 -3.18 -16.39 8.44
N ASP A 204 -4.34 -15.76 8.39
CA ASP A 204 -4.77 -14.86 9.45
C ASP A 204 -5.25 -15.66 10.69
N ASP A 205 -5.65 -14.95 11.73
CA ASP A 205 -6.14 -15.55 12.98
C ASP A 205 -7.44 -16.38 12.79
N GLN A 206 -8.12 -16.21 11.65
CA GLN A 206 -9.30 -16.97 11.25
C GLN A 206 -8.99 -18.12 10.29
N GLY A 207 -7.70 -18.36 9.99
CA GLY A 207 -7.23 -19.40 9.07
C GLY A 207 -7.44 -19.05 7.58
N ARG A 208 -7.73 -17.79 7.24
CA ARG A 208 -7.86 -17.33 5.85
C ARG A 208 -6.49 -16.97 5.28
N VAL A 209 -6.30 -17.23 3.99
CA VAL A 209 -5.06 -16.90 3.28
C VAL A 209 -4.96 -15.38 3.11
N GLN A 210 -3.84 -14.81 3.51
CA GLN A 210 -3.51 -13.40 3.23
C GLN A 210 -3.10 -13.25 1.76
N THR A 211 -4.08 -13.04 0.89
CA THR A 211 -3.88 -12.99 -0.57
C THR A 211 -2.92 -11.89 -1.00
N PHE A 212 -2.90 -10.76 -0.28
CA PHE A 212 -1.98 -9.64 -0.55
C PHE A 212 -0.50 -9.98 -0.29
N MET A 213 -0.20 -11.15 0.30
CA MET A 213 1.16 -11.66 0.47
C MET A 213 1.47 -12.84 -0.45
N ALA A 214 0.47 -13.45 -1.09
CA ALA A 214 0.61 -14.72 -1.81
C ALA A 214 1.28 -14.54 -3.17
N GLY A 215 2.60 -14.77 -3.23
CA GLY A 215 3.40 -14.69 -4.46
C GLY A 215 3.36 -15.93 -5.36
N GLY A 216 2.76 -17.03 -4.89
CA GLY A 216 2.75 -18.33 -5.56
C GLY A 216 3.69 -19.35 -4.90
N PRO A 217 3.83 -20.56 -5.45
CA PRO A 217 4.62 -21.66 -4.89
C PRO A 217 6.08 -21.32 -4.57
N THR A 218 6.75 -20.58 -5.45
CA THR A 218 8.13 -20.11 -5.23
C THR A 218 8.20 -18.67 -4.76
N GLY A 219 7.06 -17.96 -4.72
CA GLY A 219 6.97 -16.53 -4.41
C GLY A 219 7.30 -15.63 -5.60
N THR A 220 7.48 -16.19 -6.78
CA THR A 220 7.87 -15.47 -8.00
C THR A 220 6.81 -15.50 -9.09
N GLU A 221 5.82 -16.36 -9.00
CA GLU A 221 4.83 -16.58 -10.05
C GLU A 221 3.96 -15.33 -10.27
N LEU A 222 3.46 -14.76 -9.19
CA LEU A 222 2.69 -13.52 -9.28
C LEU A 222 3.60 -12.31 -9.56
N PRO A 223 4.75 -12.11 -8.89
CA PRO A 223 5.71 -11.07 -9.26
C PRO A 223 6.12 -11.10 -10.74
N SER A 224 6.32 -12.28 -11.35
CA SER A 224 6.62 -12.39 -12.78
C SER A 224 5.53 -11.79 -13.67
N ARG A 225 4.25 -11.98 -13.31
CA ARG A 225 3.14 -11.33 -14.03
C ARG A 225 3.18 -9.81 -13.87
N PHE A 226 3.46 -9.32 -12.66
CA PHE A 226 3.59 -7.88 -12.40
C PHE A 226 4.74 -7.27 -13.20
N LEU A 227 5.91 -7.91 -13.23
CA LEU A 227 7.09 -7.48 -13.98
C LEU A 227 6.79 -7.37 -15.48
N THR A 228 6.22 -8.42 -16.07
CA THR A 228 5.88 -8.42 -17.51
C THR A 228 4.88 -7.32 -17.85
N GLN A 229 3.79 -7.21 -17.08
CA GLN A 229 2.78 -6.20 -17.33
C GLN A 229 3.28 -4.78 -17.05
N ALA A 230 4.14 -4.59 -16.03
CA ALA A 230 4.77 -3.30 -15.78
C ALA A 230 5.65 -2.86 -16.97
N ALA A 231 6.43 -3.78 -17.54
CA ALA A 231 7.25 -3.51 -18.74
C ALA A 231 6.39 -3.08 -19.94
N ASP A 232 5.28 -3.80 -20.17
CA ASP A 232 4.33 -3.49 -21.26
C ASP A 232 3.69 -2.09 -21.14
N LEU A 233 3.49 -1.61 -19.91
CA LEU A 233 2.88 -0.30 -19.64
C LEU A 233 3.81 0.87 -19.88
N LEU A 234 5.13 0.68 -19.92
CA LEU A 234 6.08 1.78 -20.00
C LEU A 234 6.00 2.56 -21.31
N ALA A 235 5.91 3.87 -21.19
CA ALA A 235 6.18 4.79 -22.31
C ALA A 235 7.66 4.77 -22.68
N PRO A 236 8.05 5.22 -23.90
CA PRO A 236 9.46 5.45 -24.22
C PRO A 236 10.13 6.35 -23.17
N GLY A 237 11.28 5.96 -22.65
CA GLY A 237 11.96 6.62 -21.54
C GLY A 237 11.38 6.34 -20.15
N GLY A 238 10.32 5.54 -20.07
CA GLY A 238 9.67 5.20 -18.80
C GLY A 238 10.43 4.21 -17.93
N VAL A 239 10.10 4.19 -16.64
CA VAL A 239 10.74 3.34 -15.62
C VAL A 239 9.68 2.54 -14.87
N ALA A 240 9.90 1.24 -14.68
CA ALA A 240 9.13 0.44 -13.72
C ALA A 240 10.02 0.02 -12.53
N ILE A 241 9.44 -0.01 -11.33
CA ILE A 241 10.09 -0.43 -10.09
C ILE A 241 9.15 -1.41 -9.40
N VAL A 242 9.55 -2.68 -9.38
CA VAL A 242 8.72 -3.77 -8.84
C VAL A 242 9.48 -4.46 -7.71
N LEU A 243 8.91 -4.40 -6.50
CA LEU A 243 9.45 -5.14 -5.36
C LEU A 243 8.99 -6.59 -5.42
N CYS A 244 9.91 -7.52 -5.20
CA CYS A 244 9.63 -8.95 -5.23
C CYS A 244 10.65 -9.77 -4.43
N PHE A 245 10.37 -11.06 -4.31
CA PHE A 245 11.27 -12.06 -3.75
C PHE A 245 12.09 -12.71 -4.86
N ASP A 246 13.41 -12.79 -4.67
CA ASP A 246 14.34 -13.45 -5.59
C ASP A 246 15.01 -14.65 -4.90
N PRO A 247 14.46 -15.87 -5.06
CA PRO A 247 15.03 -17.08 -4.52
C PRO A 247 16.13 -17.64 -5.40
N THR A 248 17.18 -18.22 -4.78
CA THR A 248 18.20 -19.04 -5.43
C THR A 248 18.19 -20.43 -4.80
N PHE A 249 18.09 -21.46 -5.63
CA PHE A 249 18.04 -22.86 -5.20
C PHE A 249 19.41 -23.55 -5.26
N ALA A 250 19.55 -24.73 -4.66
CA ALA A 250 20.79 -25.49 -4.56
C ALA A 250 21.39 -25.92 -5.91
N ASP A 251 20.56 -26.05 -6.93
CA ASP A 251 20.97 -26.31 -8.31
C ASP A 251 21.38 -25.05 -9.08
N GLY A 252 21.38 -23.90 -8.40
CA GLY A 252 21.68 -22.59 -8.99
C GLY A 252 20.50 -21.95 -9.71
N SER A 253 19.33 -22.58 -9.77
CA SER A 253 18.17 -22.02 -10.45
C SER A 253 17.61 -20.80 -9.71
N ARG A 254 17.16 -19.81 -10.50
CA ARG A 254 16.52 -18.57 -10.06
C ARG A 254 15.22 -18.39 -10.85
N PRO A 255 14.04 -18.65 -10.24
CA PRO A 255 12.74 -18.64 -10.96
C PRO A 255 12.37 -17.30 -11.60
N LEU A 256 12.93 -16.16 -11.14
CA LEU A 256 12.71 -14.87 -11.79
C LEU A 256 13.49 -14.69 -13.08
N GLU A 257 14.64 -15.38 -13.24
CA GLU A 257 15.56 -15.19 -14.34
C GLU A 257 14.91 -15.28 -15.74
N PRO A 258 14.03 -16.28 -16.03
CA PRO A 258 13.36 -16.34 -17.34
C PRO A 258 12.52 -15.11 -17.64
N THR A 259 11.85 -14.56 -16.63
CA THR A 259 11.02 -13.33 -16.78
C THR A 259 11.91 -12.12 -17.04
N LEU A 260 13.01 -11.98 -16.30
CA LEU A 260 13.96 -10.87 -16.50
C LEU A 260 14.61 -10.94 -17.89
N GLN A 261 14.99 -12.12 -18.34
CA GLN A 261 15.54 -12.34 -19.69
C GLN A 261 14.50 -12.00 -20.77
N GLN A 262 13.25 -12.43 -20.62
CA GLN A 262 12.18 -12.10 -21.57
C GLN A 262 12.02 -10.57 -21.71
N ILE A 263 12.04 -9.83 -20.60
CA ILE A 263 11.93 -8.37 -20.60
C ILE A 263 13.14 -7.71 -21.30
N GLN A 264 14.36 -8.25 -21.09
CA GLN A 264 15.55 -7.80 -21.79
C GLN A 264 15.49 -8.08 -23.30
N ASP A 265 14.99 -9.25 -23.69
CA ASP A 265 14.81 -9.63 -25.10
C ASP A 265 13.79 -8.73 -25.83
N GLN A 266 12.87 -8.11 -25.08
CA GLN A 266 11.96 -7.07 -25.59
C GLN A 266 12.64 -5.70 -25.74
N GLY A 267 13.91 -5.57 -25.42
CA GLY A 267 14.70 -4.35 -25.58
C GLY A 267 14.72 -3.43 -24.35
N HIS A 268 14.21 -3.88 -23.20
CA HIS A 268 14.30 -3.12 -21.96
C HIS A 268 15.64 -3.37 -21.25
N SER A 269 16.14 -2.38 -20.51
CA SER A 269 17.20 -2.63 -19.53
C SER A 269 16.60 -3.08 -18.22
N VAL A 270 17.24 -4.03 -17.54
CA VAL A 270 16.81 -4.58 -16.25
C VAL A 270 17.96 -4.50 -15.26
N GLU A 271 17.69 -3.93 -14.09
CA GLU A 271 18.60 -3.86 -12.95
C GLU A 271 17.91 -4.46 -11.71
N VAL A 272 18.65 -5.23 -10.93
CA VAL A 272 18.14 -5.83 -9.68
C VAL A 272 18.90 -5.20 -8.51
N ILE A 273 18.16 -4.59 -7.58
CA ILE A 273 18.68 -3.91 -6.39
C ILE A 273 18.20 -4.68 -5.15
N GLU A 274 19.12 -5.14 -4.32
CA GLU A 274 18.78 -5.79 -3.06
C GLU A 274 18.28 -4.79 -2.02
N SER A 275 17.29 -5.21 -1.22
CA SER A 275 16.69 -4.36 -0.20
C SER A 275 17.67 -4.04 0.92
N PRO A 276 17.89 -2.76 1.25
CA PRO A 276 18.67 -2.36 2.42
C PRO A 276 17.87 -2.43 3.72
N VAL A 277 16.54 -2.56 3.63
CA VAL A 277 15.61 -2.50 4.77
C VAL A 277 15.11 -3.86 5.23
N MET A 278 15.33 -4.90 4.42
CA MET A 278 15.03 -6.29 4.78
C MET A 278 16.31 -7.11 4.91
N PRO A 279 16.33 -8.15 5.77
CA PRO A 279 17.49 -9.05 5.87
C PRO A 279 17.87 -9.60 4.49
N VAL A 280 19.17 -9.68 4.22
CA VAL A 280 19.71 -10.23 2.96
C VAL A 280 19.29 -11.69 2.77
N ASP A 281 19.00 -12.39 3.86
CA ASP A 281 18.53 -13.77 3.82
C ASP A 281 17.19 -13.89 4.54
N LEU A 282 16.14 -14.03 3.75
CA LEU A 282 14.76 -14.20 4.23
C LEU A 282 14.40 -15.66 4.51
N ILE A 283 15.40 -16.56 4.60
CA ILE A 283 15.17 -17.98 4.86
C ILE A 283 14.74 -18.20 6.30
N THR A 284 13.44 -18.33 6.51
CA THR A 284 12.88 -18.75 7.80
C THR A 284 12.78 -20.27 7.88
N PRO A 285 12.70 -20.87 9.09
CA PRO A 285 12.47 -22.32 9.23
C PRO A 285 11.18 -22.81 8.55
N ARG A 286 10.16 -21.96 8.45
CA ARG A 286 8.92 -22.26 7.73
C ARG A 286 9.16 -22.31 6.22
N LEU A 287 9.92 -21.35 5.70
CA LEU A 287 10.26 -21.27 4.28
C LEU A 287 11.16 -22.46 3.88
N GLN A 288 12.17 -22.78 4.70
CA GLN A 288 13.05 -23.92 4.48
C GLN A 288 12.31 -25.25 4.44
N ARG A 289 11.27 -25.43 5.26
CA ARG A 289 10.43 -26.65 5.19
C ARG A 289 9.62 -26.74 3.90
N ARG A 290 9.20 -25.62 3.32
CA ARG A 290 8.43 -25.59 2.06
C ARG A 290 9.30 -25.68 0.82
N MET A 291 10.48 -25.10 0.87
CA MET A 291 11.46 -25.10 -0.20
C MET A 291 12.80 -25.63 0.34
N PRO A 292 12.93 -26.96 0.51
CA PRO A 292 14.11 -27.55 1.16
C PRO A 292 15.43 -27.26 0.42
N THR A 293 15.38 -27.02 -0.89
CA THR A 293 16.52 -26.72 -1.74
C THR A 293 16.82 -25.22 -1.88
N LEU A 294 16.06 -24.34 -1.18
CA LEU A 294 16.33 -22.92 -1.14
C LEU A 294 17.66 -22.65 -0.44
N GLN A 295 18.58 -21.99 -1.11
CA GLN A 295 19.88 -21.59 -0.57
C GLN A 295 19.91 -20.12 -0.16
N ARG A 296 19.23 -19.26 -0.94
CA ARG A 296 19.18 -17.82 -0.70
C ARG A 296 17.79 -17.30 -1.03
N GLY A 297 17.31 -16.35 -0.25
CA GLY A 297 16.11 -15.61 -0.55
C GLY A 297 16.34 -14.13 -0.27
N ALA A 298 16.26 -13.28 -1.28
CA ALA A 298 16.43 -11.85 -1.15
C ALA A 298 15.12 -11.12 -1.47
N HIS A 299 14.85 -10.03 -0.76
CA HIS A 299 13.87 -9.05 -1.18
C HIS A 299 14.56 -8.04 -2.08
N VAL A 300 14.05 -7.84 -3.29
CA VAL A 300 14.71 -7.04 -4.33
C VAL A 300 13.71 -6.06 -4.96
N ALA A 301 14.26 -4.97 -5.49
CA ALA A 301 13.59 -4.12 -6.47
C ALA A 301 14.12 -4.48 -7.86
N VAL A 302 13.25 -4.86 -8.76
CA VAL A 302 13.57 -4.96 -10.20
C VAL A 302 13.21 -3.64 -10.86
N VAL A 303 14.23 -2.98 -11.40
CA VAL A 303 14.10 -1.71 -12.12
C VAL A 303 14.18 -1.98 -13.61
N ILE A 304 13.11 -1.68 -14.33
CA ILE A 304 12.98 -1.86 -15.78
C ILE A 304 12.94 -0.49 -16.42
N ARG A 305 13.76 -0.27 -17.46
CA ARG A 305 13.72 0.97 -18.25
C ARG A 305 13.46 0.66 -19.71
N ARG A 306 12.47 1.36 -20.27
CA ARG A 306 12.21 1.33 -21.70
C ARG A 306 13.06 2.42 -22.38
N PRO A 307 13.88 2.10 -23.40
CA PRO A 307 14.66 3.08 -24.15
C PRO A 307 13.77 4.10 -24.89
#